data_45f3563c37511628c4906cb2f79ec64b
#
_entry.id   45f3563c37511628c4906cb2f79ec64b
#
_cell.length_a   1.000
_cell.length_b   1.000
_cell.length_c   1.000
_cell.angle_alpha   90.00
_cell.angle_beta   90.00
_cell.angle_gamma   90.00
#
_symmetry.space_group_name_H-M   'P 1'
#
loop_
_entity.id
_entity.type
_entity.pdbx_description
1 polymer ?
#
loop_
_entity_poly.entity_id
_entity_poly.type
_entity_poly.pdbx_seq_one_letter_code
_entity_poly.pdbx_strand_id
1 'polypeptide(L)'
;MQGYIYPNEYELHWGLLVAVYPYLTGLVAGAFILASLARVFNMTEVQPTYRLSLLAALAWLIAAPLPLLAHLGHPERSFEIFLTPNVRSAMAMFGFVYAWYLMVVLLLEIWFDYRKDLVVWSRGASGVLALVRRVMTLGASDLSDRALRFDRSAGKLITIIGIPSAFLLHGYVGFIFGSVKANPWWSSVLMPVVFLFSAMVSGIALMLLLFMVTSMLRSKPVDMRCADKLASLLFYALIVDFSLEMLDFTQRLYEAEESITILASMLKSRLVLSLIVLQVSLGTIVPLVALAAVAPTVKKEGLVKTPEELRRLIYFMVGVLIQIGIFSTRWNVVIGGQLFSKSLRGLTVYKVELLGLDGILTAAAILLLPFVILYALIKLLPPWPEAEAAMPAEGAEAQPMAQAS
;
A
#
# COMPACT_ATOMS: atom_id res chain seq x y z
N MET A 1 32.16 6.26 -22.69
CA MET A 1 32.22 7.70 -22.92
C MET A 1 32.69 8.36 -21.64
N GLN A 2 33.74 9.11 -21.66
CA GLN A 2 34.09 10.03 -20.58
C GLN A 2 33.25 11.29 -20.76
N GLY A 3 32.16 11.41 -20.02
CA GLY A 3 31.30 12.57 -20.06
C GLY A 3 31.75 13.63 -19.06
N TYR A 4 31.38 14.86 -19.30
CA TYR A 4 31.59 15.96 -18.36
C TYR A 4 30.53 15.90 -17.26
N ILE A 5 30.98 15.82 -16.01
CA ILE A 5 30.13 15.82 -14.81
C ILE A 5 30.46 17.08 -14.02
N TYR A 6 29.44 17.84 -13.67
CA TYR A 6 29.62 19.03 -12.83
C TYR A 6 29.98 18.62 -11.39
N PRO A 7 30.84 19.33 -10.67
CA PRO A 7 31.25 18.95 -9.32
C PRO A 7 30.10 18.77 -8.32
N ASN A 8 29.00 19.49 -8.48
CA ASN A 8 27.81 19.39 -7.64
C ASN A 8 26.88 18.21 -7.99
N GLU A 9 27.26 17.35 -8.93
CA GLU A 9 26.49 16.19 -9.37
C GLU A 9 27.07 14.87 -8.85
N TYR A 10 28.18 14.91 -8.11
CA TYR A 10 28.81 13.70 -7.58
C TYR A 10 27.99 13.04 -6.48
N GLU A 11 27.20 13.81 -5.75
CA GLU A 11 26.34 13.33 -4.68
C GLU A 11 24.89 13.33 -5.13
N LEU A 12 24.19 12.20 -4.96
CA LEU A 12 22.76 12.12 -5.17
C LEU A 12 22.04 12.66 -3.92
N HIS A 13 21.18 13.66 -4.13
CA HIS A 13 20.47 14.30 -3.02
C HIS A 13 19.32 13.44 -2.49
N TRP A 14 18.72 12.56 -3.32
CA TRP A 14 17.62 11.71 -2.91
C TRP A 14 18.11 10.26 -2.82
N GLY A 15 18.24 9.78 -1.59
CA GLY A 15 18.74 8.44 -1.30
C GLY A 15 17.66 7.39 -1.21
N LEU A 16 18.02 6.26 -0.59
CA LEU A 16 17.17 5.08 -0.41
C LEU A 16 15.85 5.41 0.28
N LEU A 17 15.85 6.27 1.30
CA LEU A 17 14.64 6.60 2.05
C LEU A 17 13.61 7.35 1.19
N VAL A 18 14.07 8.17 0.23
CA VAL A 18 13.16 8.83 -0.72
C VAL A 18 12.52 7.82 -1.68
N ALA A 19 13.14 6.66 -1.94
CA ALA A 19 12.52 5.57 -2.69
C ALA A 19 11.55 4.73 -1.81
N VAL A 20 11.82 4.58 -0.51
CA VAL A 20 10.94 3.91 0.46
C VAL A 20 9.62 4.65 0.63
N TYR A 21 9.63 5.99 0.63
CA TYR A 21 8.42 6.80 0.82
C TYR A 21 7.30 6.48 -0.21
N PRO A 22 7.51 6.58 -1.53
CA PRO A 22 6.49 6.24 -2.52
C PRO A 22 6.11 4.76 -2.51
N TYR A 23 6.97 3.87 -2.05
CA TYR A 23 6.61 2.48 -1.85
C TYR A 23 5.57 2.34 -0.73
N LEU A 24 5.81 2.93 0.44
CA LEU A 24 4.87 2.89 1.56
C LEU A 24 3.53 3.55 1.23
N THR A 25 3.54 4.75 0.64
CA THR A 25 2.29 5.45 0.26
C THR A 25 1.51 4.70 -0.83
N GLY A 26 2.19 3.96 -1.71
CA GLY A 26 1.55 3.08 -2.69
C GLY A 26 0.79 1.95 -2.01
N LEU A 27 1.40 1.29 -1.04
CA LEU A 27 0.76 0.23 -0.25
C LEU A 27 -0.47 0.73 0.50
N VAL A 28 -0.41 1.95 1.06
CA VAL A 28 -1.56 2.61 1.71
C VAL A 28 -2.72 2.77 0.73
N ALA A 29 -2.45 3.41 -0.41
CA ALA A 29 -3.47 3.70 -1.42
C ALA A 29 -4.09 2.42 -1.96
N GLY A 30 -3.28 1.41 -2.29
CA GLY A 30 -3.77 0.14 -2.81
C GLY A 30 -4.59 -0.66 -1.79
N ALA A 31 -4.19 -0.69 -0.52
CA ALA A 31 -4.96 -1.34 0.55
C ALA A 31 -6.31 -0.65 0.76
N PHE A 32 -6.36 0.69 0.75
CA PHE A 32 -7.61 1.45 0.88
C PHE A 32 -8.53 1.24 -0.33
N ILE A 33 -7.98 1.23 -1.55
CA ILE A 33 -8.75 0.93 -2.76
C ILE A 33 -9.39 -0.46 -2.66
N LEU A 34 -8.66 -1.47 -2.19
CA LEU A 34 -9.21 -2.81 -1.99
C LEU A 34 -10.35 -2.82 -0.96
N ALA A 35 -10.21 -2.11 0.17
CA ALA A 35 -11.29 -1.94 1.14
C ALA A 35 -12.53 -1.29 0.49
N SER A 36 -12.32 -0.31 -0.39
CA SER A 36 -13.39 0.37 -1.12
C SER A 36 -14.14 -0.57 -2.05
N LEU A 37 -13.46 -1.55 -2.69
CA LEU A 37 -14.12 -2.57 -3.52
C LEU A 37 -15.11 -3.41 -2.72
N ALA A 38 -14.75 -3.78 -1.48
CA ALA A 38 -15.65 -4.51 -0.59
C ALA A 38 -16.85 -3.66 -0.15
N ARG A 39 -16.60 -2.42 0.28
CA ARG A 39 -17.62 -1.57 0.94
C ARG A 39 -18.54 -0.84 -0.02
N VAL A 40 -17.98 -0.20 -1.07
CA VAL A 40 -18.72 0.66 -2.00
C VAL A 40 -19.27 -0.15 -3.17
N PHE A 41 -18.45 -1.01 -3.76
CA PHE A 41 -18.80 -1.81 -4.93
C PHE A 41 -19.42 -3.16 -4.57
N ASN A 42 -19.61 -3.45 -3.27
CA ASN A 42 -20.25 -4.67 -2.74
C ASN A 42 -19.62 -5.96 -3.28
N MET A 43 -18.30 -5.98 -3.46
CA MET A 43 -17.56 -7.17 -3.90
C MET A 43 -17.43 -8.14 -2.72
N THR A 44 -18.38 -9.06 -2.60
CA THR A 44 -18.53 -9.97 -1.46
C THR A 44 -17.36 -10.92 -1.30
N GLU A 45 -16.70 -11.31 -2.41
CA GLU A 45 -15.58 -12.23 -2.38
C GLU A 45 -14.35 -11.68 -1.64
N VAL A 46 -14.16 -10.37 -1.64
CA VAL A 46 -13.03 -9.71 -0.93
C VAL A 46 -13.42 -9.18 0.44
N GLN A 47 -14.69 -9.34 0.85
CA GLN A 47 -15.16 -8.91 2.16
C GLN A 47 -14.34 -9.44 3.34
N PRO A 48 -13.79 -10.69 3.33
CA PRO A 48 -12.94 -11.18 4.41
C PRO A 48 -11.67 -10.34 4.65
N THR A 49 -11.21 -9.57 3.66
CA THR A 49 -10.04 -8.70 3.79
C THR A 49 -10.37 -7.26 4.15
N TYR A 50 -11.64 -6.86 4.16
CA TYR A 50 -12.05 -5.46 4.30
C TYR A 50 -11.46 -4.77 5.53
N ARG A 51 -11.74 -5.29 6.73
CA ARG A 51 -11.23 -4.72 7.99
C ARG A 51 -9.70 -4.80 8.07
N LEU A 52 -9.11 -5.90 7.61
CA LEU A 52 -7.66 -6.05 7.56
C LEU A 52 -7.03 -5.00 6.64
N SER A 53 -7.68 -4.70 5.49
CA SER A 53 -7.21 -3.67 4.55
C SER A 53 -7.24 -2.27 5.15
N LEU A 54 -8.27 -1.93 5.92
CA LEU A 54 -8.33 -0.64 6.61
C LEU A 54 -7.24 -0.50 7.68
N LEU A 55 -7.02 -1.54 8.49
CA LEU A 55 -5.97 -1.54 9.50
C LEU A 55 -4.57 -1.53 8.88
N ALA A 56 -4.38 -2.24 7.77
CA ALA A 56 -3.14 -2.20 7.02
C ALA A 56 -2.92 -0.79 6.44
N ALA A 57 -3.90 -0.20 5.75
CA ALA A 57 -3.78 1.16 5.23
C ALA A 57 -3.40 2.16 6.33
N LEU A 58 -4.01 2.08 7.51
CA LEU A 58 -3.68 2.93 8.65
C LEU A 58 -2.25 2.69 9.15
N ALA A 59 -1.83 1.43 9.30
CA ALA A 59 -0.49 1.09 9.79
C ALA A 59 0.61 1.61 8.87
N TRP A 60 0.44 1.43 7.56
CA TRP A 60 1.38 1.94 6.56
C TRP A 60 1.34 3.46 6.45
N LEU A 61 0.18 4.10 6.60
CA LEU A 61 0.07 5.56 6.56
C LEU A 61 0.76 6.24 7.74
N ILE A 62 0.70 5.64 8.93
CA ILE A 62 1.44 6.13 10.12
C ILE A 62 2.95 6.08 9.89
N ALA A 63 3.45 5.03 9.23
CA ALA A 63 4.87 4.88 8.94
C ALA A 63 5.35 5.69 7.71
N ALA A 64 4.45 6.00 6.78
CA ALA A 64 4.81 6.63 5.50
C ALA A 64 5.58 7.95 5.59
N PRO A 65 5.37 8.86 6.56
CA PRO A 65 6.17 10.07 6.70
C PRO A 65 7.62 9.84 7.17
N LEU A 66 7.89 8.72 7.85
CA LEU A 66 9.17 8.49 8.53
C LEU A 66 10.39 8.47 7.60
N PRO A 67 10.33 7.89 6.39
CA PRO A 67 11.45 7.98 5.45
C PRO A 67 11.85 9.41 5.13
N LEU A 68 10.87 10.28 4.91
CA LEU A 68 11.13 11.69 4.64
C LEU A 68 11.65 12.42 5.88
N LEU A 69 11.09 12.14 7.06
CA LEU A 69 11.56 12.69 8.32
C LEU A 69 13.02 12.32 8.61
N ALA A 70 13.39 11.05 8.38
CA ALA A 70 14.77 10.60 8.58
C ALA A 70 15.73 11.19 7.53
N HIS A 71 15.24 11.49 6.32
CA HIS A 71 16.03 12.10 5.24
C HIS A 71 16.20 13.61 5.41
N LEU A 72 15.34 14.28 6.21
CA LEU A 72 15.48 15.72 6.48
C LEU A 72 16.77 16.02 7.26
N GLY A 73 17.50 17.06 6.84
CA GLY A 73 18.68 17.53 7.59
C GLY A 73 18.36 18.00 9.01
N HIS A 74 17.13 18.47 9.23
CA HIS A 74 16.62 18.99 10.51
C HIS A 74 15.22 18.41 10.81
N PRO A 75 15.10 17.11 11.16
CA PRO A 75 13.82 16.47 11.41
C PRO A 75 13.05 17.09 12.59
N GLU A 76 13.75 17.66 13.56
CA GLU A 76 13.19 18.38 14.70
C GLU A 76 12.37 19.61 14.30
N ARG A 77 12.58 20.15 13.09
CA ARG A 77 11.83 21.27 12.54
C ARG A 77 10.64 20.87 11.69
N SER A 78 10.40 19.59 11.49
CA SER A 78 9.31 19.09 10.64
C SER A 78 7.92 19.58 11.06
N PHE A 79 7.71 19.87 12.36
CA PHE A 79 6.46 20.43 12.87
C PHE A 79 6.16 21.85 12.34
N GLU A 80 7.15 22.58 11.81
CA GLU A 80 6.96 23.91 11.24
C GLU A 80 5.97 23.89 10.05
N ILE A 81 5.78 22.73 9.41
CA ILE A 81 4.77 22.57 8.35
C ILE A 81 3.34 22.88 8.85
N PHE A 82 3.07 22.70 10.14
CA PHE A 82 1.78 23.02 10.75
C PHE A 82 1.66 24.51 11.11
N LEU A 83 2.77 25.17 11.40
CA LEU A 83 2.81 26.56 11.89
C LEU A 83 3.01 27.55 10.75
N THR A 84 3.90 27.21 9.80
CA THR A 84 4.29 28.09 8.69
C THR A 84 4.29 27.32 7.36
N PRO A 85 3.11 26.83 6.90
CA PRO A 85 3.03 26.01 5.70
C PRO A 85 3.45 26.80 4.45
N ASN A 86 4.38 26.27 3.67
CA ASN A 86 4.74 26.84 2.38
C ASN A 86 3.73 26.42 1.30
N VAL A 87 2.64 27.15 1.17
CA VAL A 87 1.57 26.87 0.19
C VAL A 87 2.00 26.96 -1.28
N ARG A 88 3.22 27.46 -1.55
CA ARG A 88 3.78 27.49 -2.91
C ARG A 88 4.56 26.23 -3.25
N SER A 89 4.87 25.38 -2.27
CA SER A 89 5.54 24.11 -2.48
C SER A 89 4.52 23.00 -2.72
N ALA A 90 4.32 22.62 -3.97
CA ALA A 90 3.44 21.49 -4.31
C ALA A 90 3.90 20.20 -3.64
N MET A 91 5.21 19.96 -3.54
CA MET A 91 5.78 18.76 -2.92
C MET A 91 5.39 18.66 -1.43
N ALA A 92 5.59 19.74 -0.67
CA ALA A 92 5.27 19.74 0.77
C ALA A 92 3.75 19.71 0.99
N MET A 93 3.01 20.58 0.31
CA MET A 93 1.58 20.76 0.59
C MET A 93 0.72 19.59 0.10
N PHE A 94 0.96 19.07 -1.09
CA PHE A 94 0.13 17.96 -1.58
C PHE A 94 0.33 16.70 -0.75
N GLY A 95 1.59 16.32 -0.47
CA GLY A 95 1.88 15.16 0.37
C GLY A 95 1.28 15.27 1.75
N PHE A 96 1.45 16.43 2.39
CA PHE A 96 0.92 16.71 3.71
C PHE A 96 -0.63 16.69 3.73
N VAL A 97 -1.27 17.46 2.85
CA VAL A 97 -2.74 17.57 2.80
C VAL A 97 -3.38 16.22 2.47
N TYR A 98 -2.87 15.49 1.47
CA TYR A 98 -3.46 14.22 1.07
C TYR A 98 -3.24 13.10 2.10
N ALA A 99 -2.09 13.09 2.80
CA ALA A 99 -1.85 12.16 3.89
C ALA A 99 -2.83 12.41 5.05
N TRP A 100 -3.04 13.65 5.44
CA TRP A 100 -4.03 14.00 6.48
C TRP A 100 -5.47 13.73 6.03
N TYR A 101 -5.79 14.02 4.76
CA TYR A 101 -7.10 13.70 4.22
C TYR A 101 -7.41 12.20 4.37
N LEU A 102 -6.50 11.33 3.90
CA LEU A 102 -6.70 9.90 4.02
C LEU A 102 -6.63 9.42 5.49
N MET A 103 -5.79 10.02 6.33
CA MET A 103 -5.74 9.71 7.76
C MET A 103 -7.09 9.93 8.44
N VAL A 104 -7.71 11.09 8.22
CA VAL A 104 -9.03 11.41 8.78
C VAL A 104 -10.09 10.45 8.27
N VAL A 105 -10.08 10.15 6.97
CA VAL A 105 -11.01 9.18 6.36
C VAL A 105 -10.85 7.80 7.01
N LEU A 106 -9.62 7.29 7.12
CA LEU A 106 -9.34 5.97 7.71
C LEU A 106 -9.79 5.90 9.17
N LEU A 107 -9.47 6.90 9.98
CA LEU A 107 -9.86 6.94 11.39
C LEU A 107 -11.39 6.94 11.55
N LEU A 108 -12.09 7.73 10.75
CA LEU A 108 -13.56 7.78 10.78
C LEU A 108 -14.17 6.46 10.28
N GLU A 109 -13.67 5.90 9.16
CA GLU A 109 -14.20 4.65 8.61
C GLU A 109 -14.01 3.48 9.57
N ILE A 110 -12.81 3.35 10.14
CA ILE A 110 -12.52 2.35 11.16
C ILE A 110 -13.42 2.55 12.38
N TRP A 111 -13.60 3.79 12.84
CA TRP A 111 -14.46 4.07 13.97
C TRP A 111 -15.91 3.65 13.72
N PHE A 112 -16.52 4.04 12.60
CA PHE A 112 -17.90 3.66 12.26
C PHE A 112 -18.06 2.15 12.08
N ASP A 113 -17.05 1.47 11.53
CA ASP A 113 -17.11 0.02 11.31
C ASP A 113 -16.94 -0.78 12.60
N TYR A 114 -16.10 -0.31 13.52
CA TYR A 114 -15.85 -0.98 14.80
C TYR A 114 -16.66 -0.44 15.98
N ARG A 115 -17.48 0.62 15.81
CA ARG A 115 -18.21 1.24 16.92
C ARG A 115 -19.06 0.24 17.70
N LYS A 116 -19.83 -0.60 17.01
CA LYS A 116 -20.61 -1.68 17.64
C LYS A 116 -19.72 -2.59 18.49
N ASP A 117 -18.65 -3.09 17.89
CA ASP A 117 -17.75 -4.03 18.53
C ASP A 117 -17.03 -3.41 19.74
N LEU A 118 -16.59 -2.13 19.61
CA LEU A 118 -15.98 -1.37 20.70
C LEU A 118 -16.93 -1.23 21.91
N VAL A 119 -18.20 -0.90 21.66
CA VAL A 119 -19.21 -0.81 22.74
C VAL A 119 -19.40 -2.16 23.42
N VAL A 120 -19.54 -3.23 22.64
CA VAL A 120 -19.72 -4.57 23.17
C VAL A 120 -18.48 -5.02 23.97
N TRP A 121 -17.29 -4.90 23.39
CA TRP A 121 -16.04 -5.28 24.07
C TRP A 121 -15.74 -4.45 25.30
N SER A 122 -16.19 -3.18 25.36
CA SER A 122 -15.97 -2.33 26.54
C SER A 122 -16.84 -2.72 27.73
N ARG A 123 -17.95 -3.42 27.51
CA ARG A 123 -18.87 -3.85 28.57
C ARG A 123 -18.43 -5.16 29.28
N GLY A 124 -17.83 -6.07 28.49
CA GLY A 124 -17.48 -7.43 28.97
C GLY A 124 -16.03 -7.61 29.40
N ALA A 125 -15.17 -6.60 29.32
CA ALA A 125 -13.75 -6.74 29.63
C ALA A 125 -13.30 -5.87 30.78
N SER A 126 -12.25 -6.34 31.53
CA SER A 126 -11.55 -5.60 32.58
C SER A 126 -10.09 -5.34 32.15
N GLY A 127 -9.46 -4.34 32.77
CA GLY A 127 -8.05 -4.00 32.52
C GLY A 127 -7.82 -2.89 31.49
N VAL A 128 -6.54 -2.65 31.14
CA VAL A 128 -6.11 -1.53 30.34
C VAL A 128 -6.72 -1.56 28.92
N LEU A 129 -6.82 -2.74 28.31
CA LEU A 129 -7.39 -2.89 26.97
C LEU A 129 -8.87 -2.49 26.93
N ALA A 130 -9.63 -2.87 27.96
CA ALA A 130 -11.03 -2.47 28.10
C ALA A 130 -11.18 -0.96 28.27
N LEU A 131 -10.29 -0.34 29.05
CA LEU A 131 -10.27 1.12 29.21
C LEU A 131 -10.00 1.82 27.89
N VAL A 132 -8.99 1.37 27.13
CA VAL A 132 -8.66 1.93 25.81
C VAL A 132 -9.86 1.80 24.87
N ARG A 133 -10.48 0.62 24.77
CA ARG A 133 -11.66 0.40 23.93
C ARG A 133 -12.85 1.27 24.36
N ARG A 134 -13.05 1.47 25.66
CA ARG A 134 -14.08 2.38 26.20
C ARG A 134 -13.81 3.83 25.79
N VAL A 135 -12.58 4.30 25.87
CA VAL A 135 -12.21 5.64 25.39
C VAL A 135 -12.47 5.75 23.88
N MET A 136 -12.14 4.70 23.11
CA MET A 136 -12.37 4.68 21.66
C MET A 136 -13.86 4.69 21.27
N THR A 137 -14.79 4.36 22.15
CA THR A 137 -16.24 4.54 21.86
C THR A 137 -16.63 6.01 21.75
N LEU A 138 -15.80 6.95 22.22
CA LEU A 138 -16.07 8.40 22.29
C LEU A 138 -17.41 8.72 22.98
N GLY A 139 -17.81 7.90 23.94
CA GLY A 139 -19.08 8.02 24.67
C GLY A 139 -20.30 7.46 23.93
N ALA A 140 -20.15 6.94 22.72
CA ALA A 140 -21.25 6.32 21.99
C ALA A 140 -21.59 4.96 22.61
N SER A 141 -22.83 4.78 23.08
CA SER A 141 -23.31 3.53 23.70
C SER A 141 -24.57 2.96 23.03
N ASP A 142 -25.17 3.71 22.11
CA ASP A 142 -26.40 3.31 21.41
C ASP A 142 -26.12 2.22 20.36
N LEU A 143 -26.74 1.07 20.54
CA LEU A 143 -26.70 -0.09 19.65
C LEU A 143 -28.04 -0.35 18.96
N SER A 144 -28.96 0.62 18.97
CA SER A 144 -30.24 0.49 18.28
C SER A 144 -30.05 0.25 16.77
N ASP A 145 -31.03 -0.40 16.15
CA ASP A 145 -31.02 -0.63 14.69
C ASP A 145 -30.90 0.67 13.89
N ARG A 146 -31.43 1.78 14.43
CA ARG A 146 -31.29 3.10 13.81
C ARG A 146 -29.84 3.57 13.84
N ALA A 147 -29.16 3.44 14.97
CA ALA A 147 -27.75 3.81 15.12
C ALA A 147 -26.86 2.94 14.24
N LEU A 148 -27.09 1.64 14.19
CA LEU A 148 -26.31 0.71 13.34
C LEU A 148 -26.54 0.94 11.84
N ARG A 149 -27.76 1.34 11.43
CA ARG A 149 -28.00 1.77 10.03
C ARG A 149 -27.28 3.07 9.69
N PHE A 150 -27.26 4.02 10.63
CA PHE A 150 -26.51 5.26 10.48
C PHE A 150 -25.01 4.97 10.30
N ASP A 151 -24.41 4.15 11.15
CA ASP A 151 -22.98 3.77 11.04
C ASP A 151 -22.65 3.18 9.66
N ARG A 152 -23.50 2.26 9.18
CA ARG A 152 -23.30 1.66 7.85
C ARG A 152 -23.35 2.70 6.73
N SER A 153 -24.32 3.60 6.79
CA SER A 153 -24.49 4.65 5.78
C SER A 153 -23.38 5.69 5.84
N ALA A 154 -23.03 6.15 7.04
CA ALA A 154 -21.94 7.10 7.26
C ALA A 154 -20.59 6.49 6.86
N GLY A 155 -20.30 5.26 7.28
CA GLY A 155 -19.08 4.56 6.87
C GLY A 155 -18.99 4.43 5.35
N LYS A 156 -20.08 4.04 4.66
CA LYS A 156 -20.07 3.96 3.19
C LYS A 156 -19.82 5.33 2.54
N LEU A 157 -20.43 6.40 3.05
CA LEU A 157 -20.19 7.75 2.54
C LEU A 157 -18.74 8.18 2.75
N ILE A 158 -18.17 7.89 3.92
CA ILE A 158 -16.77 8.21 4.23
C ILE A 158 -15.83 7.44 3.30
N THR A 159 -16.10 6.15 3.03
CA THR A 159 -15.32 5.39 2.04
C THR A 159 -15.38 6.03 0.65
N ILE A 160 -16.56 6.46 0.19
CA ILE A 160 -16.71 7.14 -1.10
C ILE A 160 -15.89 8.43 -1.15
N ILE A 161 -15.94 9.24 -0.08
CA ILE A 161 -15.12 10.46 0.06
C ILE A 161 -13.63 10.10 0.12
N GLY A 162 -13.30 8.96 0.68
CA GLY A 162 -11.91 8.47 0.81
C GLY A 162 -11.29 8.01 -0.52
N ILE A 163 -12.06 7.52 -1.48
CA ILE A 163 -11.52 7.07 -2.77
C ILE A 163 -10.65 8.16 -3.43
N PRO A 164 -11.12 9.39 -3.62
CA PRO A 164 -10.26 10.45 -4.16
C PRO A 164 -9.00 10.71 -3.32
N SER A 165 -9.07 10.58 -1.99
CA SER A 165 -7.89 10.80 -1.12
C SER A 165 -6.78 9.79 -1.37
N ALA A 166 -7.12 8.52 -1.60
CA ALA A 166 -6.14 7.48 -1.91
C ALA A 166 -5.49 7.71 -3.29
N PHE A 167 -6.31 8.11 -4.28
CA PHE A 167 -5.81 8.48 -5.61
C PHE A 167 -4.88 9.69 -5.56
N LEU A 168 -5.28 10.72 -4.82
CA LEU A 168 -4.50 11.93 -4.67
C LEU A 168 -3.22 11.69 -3.88
N LEU A 169 -3.27 10.90 -2.80
CA LEU A 169 -2.09 10.59 -1.98
C LEU A 169 -0.96 9.95 -2.79
N HIS A 170 -1.27 9.08 -3.74
CA HIS A 170 -0.21 8.40 -4.49
C HIS A 170 -0.01 9.01 -5.88
N GLY A 171 -1.06 9.52 -6.51
CA GLY A 171 -0.98 10.20 -7.81
C GLY A 171 -0.10 11.45 -7.77
N TYR A 172 -0.11 12.21 -6.65
CA TYR A 172 0.76 13.39 -6.53
C TYR A 172 2.25 13.03 -6.55
N VAL A 173 2.63 11.87 -6.05
CA VAL A 173 4.03 11.41 -6.09
C VAL A 173 4.47 11.24 -7.54
N GLY A 174 3.65 10.56 -8.35
CA GLY A 174 3.89 10.47 -9.79
C GLY A 174 3.90 11.83 -10.47
N PHE A 175 3.00 12.74 -10.07
CA PHE A 175 2.96 14.12 -10.57
C PHE A 175 4.25 14.89 -10.26
N ILE A 176 4.80 14.77 -9.06
CA ILE A 176 6.06 15.44 -8.69
C ILE A 176 7.18 15.03 -9.64
N PHE A 177 7.37 13.75 -9.88
CA PHE A 177 8.38 13.26 -10.82
C PHE A 177 8.03 13.65 -12.26
N GLY A 178 6.81 13.37 -12.72
CA GLY A 178 6.37 13.62 -14.10
C GLY A 178 6.40 15.09 -14.53
N SER A 179 6.33 16.03 -13.59
CA SER A 179 6.37 17.47 -13.85
C SER A 179 7.79 18.02 -14.04
N VAL A 180 8.84 17.26 -13.72
CA VAL A 180 10.24 17.71 -13.84
C VAL A 180 10.72 17.55 -15.29
N LYS A 181 10.38 18.51 -16.14
CA LYS A 181 10.72 18.49 -17.57
C LYS A 181 12.21 18.44 -17.88
N ALA A 182 13.04 18.96 -16.99
CA ALA A 182 14.50 18.95 -17.16
C ALA A 182 15.13 17.56 -16.97
N ASN A 183 14.37 16.59 -16.45
CA ASN A 183 14.85 15.23 -16.25
C ASN A 183 14.16 14.28 -17.24
N PRO A 184 14.88 13.80 -18.27
CA PRO A 184 14.29 12.97 -19.32
C PRO A 184 13.80 11.60 -18.82
N TRP A 185 14.28 11.13 -17.67
CA TRP A 185 13.79 9.90 -17.06
C TRP A 185 12.45 10.09 -16.33
N TRP A 186 12.20 11.29 -15.80
CA TRP A 186 11.00 11.61 -15.03
C TRP A 186 9.89 12.25 -15.86
N SER A 187 10.27 13.11 -16.80
CA SER A 187 9.33 13.90 -17.62
C SER A 187 8.36 12.99 -18.38
N SER A 188 7.18 12.77 -17.82
CA SER A 188 6.11 12.00 -18.45
C SER A 188 4.76 12.39 -17.91
N VAL A 189 3.80 12.60 -18.81
CA VAL A 189 2.39 12.84 -18.44
C VAL A 189 1.74 11.58 -17.86
N LEU A 190 2.24 10.40 -18.22
CA LEU A 190 1.71 9.12 -17.73
C LEU A 190 2.18 8.77 -16.31
N MET A 191 3.23 9.40 -15.79
CA MET A 191 3.83 9.08 -14.49
C MET A 191 2.80 9.03 -13.34
N PRO A 192 1.86 9.98 -13.16
CA PRO A 192 0.84 9.89 -12.11
C PRO A 192 -0.06 8.67 -12.24
N VAL A 193 -0.38 8.28 -13.48
CA VAL A 193 -1.26 7.14 -13.77
C VAL A 193 -0.53 5.82 -13.53
N VAL A 194 0.70 5.70 -13.99
CA VAL A 194 1.59 4.54 -13.73
C VAL A 194 1.75 4.36 -12.22
N PHE A 195 2.05 5.43 -11.49
CA PHE A 195 2.18 5.35 -10.03
C PHE A 195 0.90 4.84 -9.36
N LEU A 196 -0.25 5.28 -9.82
CA LEU A 196 -1.53 4.85 -9.27
C LEU A 196 -1.79 3.36 -9.50
N PHE A 197 -1.61 2.86 -10.73
CA PHE A 197 -1.83 1.45 -11.03
C PHE A 197 -0.80 0.55 -10.33
N SER A 198 0.46 0.96 -10.26
CA SER A 198 1.47 0.22 -9.50
C SER A 198 1.19 0.22 -7.98
N ALA A 199 0.52 1.25 -7.45
CA ALA A 199 0.01 1.24 -6.08
C ALA A 199 -1.11 0.22 -5.88
N MET A 200 -2.04 0.11 -6.84
CA MET A 200 -3.08 -0.92 -6.81
C MET A 200 -2.46 -2.32 -6.84
N VAL A 201 -1.51 -2.57 -7.73
CA VAL A 201 -0.79 -3.85 -7.84
C VAL A 201 -0.10 -4.19 -6.52
N SER A 202 0.71 -3.28 -5.96
CA SER A 202 1.42 -3.53 -4.72
C SER A 202 0.49 -3.70 -3.52
N GLY A 203 -0.59 -2.91 -3.44
CA GLY A 203 -1.56 -3.00 -2.36
C GLY A 203 -2.36 -4.30 -2.38
N ILE A 204 -2.84 -4.75 -3.55
CA ILE A 204 -3.54 -6.03 -3.68
C ILE A 204 -2.59 -7.19 -3.35
N ALA A 205 -1.34 -7.14 -3.84
CA ALA A 205 -0.32 -8.16 -3.54
C ALA A 205 0.00 -8.21 -2.04
N LEU A 206 0.14 -7.04 -1.38
CA LEU A 206 0.33 -6.97 0.08
C LEU A 206 -0.85 -7.60 0.81
N MET A 207 -2.08 -7.26 0.42
CA MET A 207 -3.27 -7.78 1.08
C MET A 207 -3.44 -9.27 0.88
N LEU A 208 -3.10 -9.81 -0.29
CA LEU A 208 -3.06 -11.25 -0.54
C LEU A 208 -2.06 -11.94 0.40
N LEU A 209 -0.84 -11.41 0.54
CA LEU A 209 0.17 -11.92 1.48
C LEU A 209 -0.29 -11.82 2.93
N LEU A 210 -0.79 -10.67 3.37
CA LEU A 210 -1.26 -10.48 4.75
C LEU A 210 -2.43 -11.40 5.09
N PHE A 211 -3.39 -11.57 4.16
CA PHE A 211 -4.53 -12.46 4.32
C PHE A 211 -4.08 -13.92 4.51
N MET A 212 -3.14 -14.39 3.68
CA MET A 212 -2.60 -15.74 3.78
C MET A 212 -1.79 -15.94 5.06
N VAL A 213 -0.87 -15.01 5.38
CA VAL A 213 -0.01 -15.08 6.57
C VAL A 213 -0.85 -15.02 7.85
N THR A 214 -1.81 -14.10 7.94
CA THR A 214 -2.66 -13.98 9.12
C THR A 214 -3.58 -15.18 9.31
N SER A 215 -4.10 -15.79 8.23
CA SER A 215 -4.84 -17.04 8.30
C SER A 215 -3.97 -18.17 8.85
N MET A 216 -2.73 -18.29 8.35
CA MET A 216 -1.77 -19.29 8.80
C MET A 216 -1.38 -19.10 10.29
N LEU A 217 -1.07 -17.86 10.71
CA LEU A 217 -0.73 -17.55 12.10
C LEU A 217 -1.88 -17.84 13.08
N ARG A 218 -3.11 -17.79 12.59
CA ARG A 218 -4.32 -18.14 13.37
C ARG A 218 -4.67 -19.64 13.30
N SER A 219 -3.89 -20.45 12.59
CA SER A 219 -4.18 -21.86 12.33
C SER A 219 -5.56 -22.08 11.69
N LYS A 220 -6.00 -21.13 10.85
CA LYS A 220 -7.26 -21.22 10.10
C LYS A 220 -6.96 -21.50 8.63
N PRO A 221 -7.80 -22.29 7.95
CA PRO A 221 -7.66 -22.47 6.50
C PRO A 221 -7.82 -21.14 5.77
N VAL A 222 -7.03 -20.94 4.73
CA VAL A 222 -7.15 -19.77 3.86
C VAL A 222 -8.44 -19.90 3.05
N ASP A 223 -9.29 -18.89 3.07
CA ASP A 223 -10.44 -18.83 2.17
C ASP A 223 -9.94 -18.64 0.73
N MET A 224 -9.91 -19.75 -0.01
CA MET A 224 -9.42 -19.76 -1.40
C MET A 224 -10.32 -18.97 -2.34
N ARG A 225 -11.61 -18.80 -2.03
CA ARG A 225 -12.51 -17.96 -2.83
C ARG A 225 -12.08 -16.50 -2.80
N CYS A 226 -11.71 -16.01 -1.62
CA CYS A 226 -11.16 -14.68 -1.44
C CYS A 226 -9.77 -14.56 -2.11
N ALA A 227 -8.87 -15.53 -1.89
CA ALA A 227 -7.52 -15.51 -2.46
C ALA A 227 -7.55 -15.56 -4.00
N ASP A 228 -8.40 -16.40 -4.60
CA ASP A 228 -8.59 -16.49 -6.05
C ASP A 228 -9.12 -15.17 -6.64
N LYS A 229 -10.01 -14.48 -5.93
CA LYS A 229 -10.51 -13.17 -6.35
C LYS A 229 -9.43 -12.10 -6.29
N LEU A 230 -8.65 -12.07 -5.21
CA LEU A 230 -7.50 -11.15 -5.08
C LEU A 230 -6.47 -11.42 -6.17
N ALA A 231 -6.14 -12.69 -6.45
CA ALA A 231 -5.22 -13.07 -7.51
C ALA A 231 -5.71 -12.62 -8.90
N SER A 232 -7.02 -12.69 -9.14
CA SER A 232 -7.63 -12.24 -10.39
C SER A 232 -7.59 -10.73 -10.53
N LEU A 233 -7.92 -9.98 -9.47
CA LEU A 233 -7.78 -8.51 -9.45
C LEU A 233 -6.34 -8.10 -9.68
N LEU A 234 -5.39 -8.79 -9.04
CA LEU A 234 -3.97 -8.57 -9.19
C LEU A 234 -3.51 -8.81 -10.62
N PHE A 235 -3.97 -9.87 -11.27
CA PHE A 235 -3.66 -10.19 -12.65
C PHE A 235 -4.08 -9.06 -13.60
N TYR A 236 -5.33 -8.59 -13.51
CA TYR A 236 -5.82 -7.52 -14.36
C TYR A 236 -5.15 -6.18 -14.07
N ALA A 237 -4.93 -5.85 -12.79
CA ALA A 237 -4.23 -4.64 -12.42
C ALA A 237 -2.79 -4.63 -12.96
N LEU A 238 -2.10 -5.79 -12.89
CA LEU A 238 -0.72 -5.93 -13.37
C LEU A 238 -0.64 -5.82 -14.91
N ILE A 239 -1.65 -6.32 -15.66
CA ILE A 239 -1.71 -6.13 -17.12
C ILE A 239 -1.80 -4.64 -17.45
N VAL A 240 -2.67 -3.90 -16.77
CA VAL A 240 -2.86 -2.48 -17.02
C VAL A 240 -1.59 -1.70 -16.66
N ASP A 241 -1.01 -1.97 -15.48
CA ASP A 241 0.21 -1.33 -14.99
C ASP A 241 1.37 -1.54 -15.97
N PHE A 242 1.63 -2.78 -16.37
CA PHE A 242 2.68 -3.10 -17.34
C PHE A 242 2.43 -2.47 -18.70
N SER A 243 1.18 -2.43 -19.17
CA SER A 243 0.83 -1.80 -20.44
C SER A 243 1.11 -0.30 -20.43
N LEU A 244 0.81 0.38 -19.32
CA LEU A 244 1.09 1.81 -19.14
C LEU A 244 2.59 2.08 -19.06
N GLU A 245 3.36 1.25 -18.33
CA GLU A 245 4.83 1.35 -18.30
C GLU A 245 5.42 1.17 -19.69
N MET A 246 4.98 0.16 -20.44
CA MET A 246 5.48 -0.08 -21.82
C MET A 246 5.08 1.04 -22.78
N LEU A 247 3.90 1.62 -22.62
CA LEU A 247 3.47 2.78 -23.41
C LEU A 247 4.37 3.99 -23.14
N ASP A 248 4.70 4.26 -21.88
CA ASP A 248 5.60 5.34 -21.47
C ASP A 248 7.02 5.14 -22.07
N PHE A 249 7.55 3.92 -22.01
CA PHE A 249 8.83 3.60 -22.66
C PHE A 249 8.77 3.77 -24.18
N THR A 250 7.69 3.30 -24.83
CA THR A 250 7.52 3.42 -26.27
C THR A 250 7.45 4.88 -26.71
N GLN A 251 6.73 5.72 -25.94
CA GLN A 251 6.65 7.16 -26.21
C GLN A 251 8.03 7.80 -26.15
N ARG A 252 8.83 7.54 -25.12
CA ARG A 252 10.20 8.07 -24.96
C ARG A 252 11.12 7.65 -26.12
N LEU A 253 11.01 6.39 -26.57
CA LEU A 253 11.77 5.89 -27.71
C LEU A 253 11.35 6.57 -29.01
N TYR A 254 10.05 6.85 -29.17
CA TYR A 254 9.52 7.50 -30.37
C TYR A 254 9.90 8.98 -30.44
N GLU A 255 9.90 9.69 -29.34
CA GLU A 255 10.30 11.10 -29.26
C GLU A 255 11.79 11.31 -29.62
N ALA A 256 12.61 10.26 -29.53
CA ALA A 256 14.02 10.22 -29.95
C ALA A 256 14.85 11.46 -29.57
N GLU A 257 14.65 11.92 -28.32
CA GLU A 257 15.36 13.09 -27.79
C GLU A 257 16.88 12.84 -27.72
N GLU A 258 17.68 13.92 -27.67
CA GLU A 258 19.14 13.83 -27.51
C GLU A 258 19.57 12.99 -26.31
N SER A 259 18.72 12.94 -25.27
CA SER A 259 18.93 12.16 -24.06
C SER A 259 18.82 10.64 -24.27
N ILE A 260 18.29 10.13 -25.39
CA ILE A 260 18.01 8.70 -25.56
C ILE A 260 19.29 7.85 -25.50
N THR A 261 20.41 8.38 -25.99
CA THR A 261 21.69 7.67 -25.96
C THR A 261 22.21 7.48 -24.54
N ILE A 262 22.08 8.49 -23.66
CA ILE A 262 22.50 8.39 -22.26
C ILE A 262 21.53 7.50 -21.48
N LEU A 263 20.23 7.56 -21.74
CA LEU A 263 19.24 6.69 -21.13
C LEU A 263 19.48 5.22 -21.52
N ALA A 264 19.75 4.93 -22.79
CA ALA A 264 20.11 3.58 -23.24
C ALA A 264 21.41 3.07 -22.61
N SER A 265 22.40 3.94 -22.44
CA SER A 265 23.65 3.61 -21.72
C SER A 265 23.40 3.32 -20.25
N MET A 266 22.55 4.09 -19.57
CA MET A 266 22.15 3.89 -18.18
C MET A 266 21.42 2.55 -18.01
N LEU A 267 20.48 2.24 -18.88
CA LEU A 267 19.77 0.96 -18.87
C LEU A 267 20.73 -0.22 -18.96
N LYS A 268 21.68 -0.17 -19.91
CA LYS A 268 22.63 -1.27 -20.16
C LYS A 268 23.70 -1.42 -19.06
N SER A 269 24.04 -0.36 -18.33
CA SER A 269 25.18 -0.39 -17.39
C SER A 269 24.77 -0.30 -15.93
N ARG A 270 23.68 0.38 -15.58
CA ARG A 270 23.31 0.68 -14.18
C ARG A 270 22.01 0.03 -13.74
N LEU A 271 21.03 -0.08 -14.63
CA LEU A 271 19.67 -0.50 -14.27
C LEU A 271 19.33 -1.93 -14.74
N VAL A 272 20.26 -2.69 -15.33
CA VAL A 272 19.97 -4.06 -15.78
C VAL A 272 19.38 -4.91 -14.67
N LEU A 273 20.01 -4.92 -13.49
CA LEU A 273 19.53 -5.72 -12.37
C LEU A 273 18.17 -5.21 -11.85
N SER A 274 18.07 -3.91 -11.56
CA SER A 274 16.86 -3.36 -10.95
C SER A 274 15.69 -3.27 -11.92
N LEU A 275 15.91 -2.82 -13.16
CA LEU A 275 14.83 -2.63 -14.12
C LEU A 275 14.50 -3.93 -14.87
N ILE A 276 15.50 -4.55 -15.54
CA ILE A 276 15.22 -5.70 -16.40
C ILE A 276 14.96 -6.96 -15.60
N VAL A 277 15.82 -7.26 -14.61
CA VAL A 277 15.69 -8.51 -13.85
C VAL A 277 14.61 -8.40 -12.77
N LEU A 278 14.73 -7.44 -11.85
CA LEU A 278 13.84 -7.38 -10.68
C LEU A 278 12.46 -6.81 -11.03
N GLN A 279 12.36 -5.68 -11.77
CA GLN A 279 11.07 -5.07 -12.08
C GLN A 279 10.35 -5.83 -13.19
N VAL A 280 10.93 -5.89 -14.39
CA VAL A 280 10.24 -6.41 -15.57
C VAL A 280 10.13 -7.94 -15.53
N SER A 281 11.26 -8.65 -15.35
CA SER A 281 11.23 -10.12 -15.44
C SER A 281 10.57 -10.74 -14.22
N LEU A 282 11.14 -10.55 -13.03
CA LEU A 282 10.68 -11.21 -11.80
C LEU A 282 9.44 -10.55 -11.18
N GLY A 283 9.33 -9.22 -11.25
CA GLY A 283 8.25 -8.48 -10.64
C GLY A 283 6.98 -8.39 -11.49
N THR A 284 7.09 -8.60 -12.81
CA THR A 284 5.97 -8.42 -13.73
C THR A 284 5.71 -9.65 -14.60
N ILE A 285 6.65 -10.08 -15.45
CA ILE A 285 6.41 -11.16 -16.43
C ILE A 285 6.17 -12.50 -15.72
N VAL A 286 7.02 -12.88 -14.77
CA VAL A 286 6.86 -14.14 -14.02
C VAL A 286 5.53 -14.18 -13.26
N PRO A 287 5.12 -13.13 -12.49
CA PRO A 287 3.80 -13.06 -11.88
C PRO A 287 2.64 -13.14 -12.88
N LEU A 288 2.71 -12.42 -14.01
CA LEU A 288 1.66 -12.47 -15.04
C LEU A 288 1.47 -13.89 -15.58
N VAL A 289 2.56 -14.55 -15.96
CA VAL A 289 2.52 -15.93 -16.50
C VAL A 289 2.00 -16.91 -15.43
N ALA A 290 2.49 -16.77 -14.19
CA ALA A 290 2.07 -17.64 -13.08
C ALA A 290 0.58 -17.47 -12.77
N LEU A 291 0.08 -16.23 -12.68
CA LEU A 291 -1.34 -15.95 -12.45
C LEU A 291 -2.22 -16.41 -13.61
N ALA A 292 -1.80 -16.18 -14.86
CA ALA A 292 -2.50 -16.67 -16.04
C ALA A 292 -2.65 -18.21 -16.05
N ALA A 293 -1.63 -18.91 -15.54
CA ALA A 293 -1.63 -20.37 -15.51
C ALA A 293 -2.56 -20.95 -14.43
N VAL A 294 -2.76 -20.25 -13.30
CA VAL A 294 -3.41 -20.88 -12.11
C VAL A 294 -4.68 -20.16 -11.62
N ALA A 295 -4.91 -18.88 -11.96
CA ALA A 295 -6.08 -18.15 -11.48
C ALA A 295 -7.37 -18.69 -12.15
N PRO A 296 -8.37 -19.15 -11.37
CA PRO A 296 -9.56 -19.82 -11.92
C PRO A 296 -10.40 -18.93 -12.84
N THR A 297 -10.40 -17.62 -12.60
CA THR A 297 -11.15 -16.64 -13.42
C THR A 297 -10.50 -16.36 -14.77
N VAL A 298 -9.21 -16.64 -14.90
CA VAL A 298 -8.45 -16.48 -16.16
C VAL A 298 -8.54 -17.77 -16.98
N LYS A 299 -8.59 -18.91 -16.30
CA LYS A 299 -8.61 -20.23 -16.92
C LYS A 299 -10.05 -20.68 -17.16
N LYS A 300 -10.47 -20.82 -18.42
CA LYS A 300 -11.78 -21.40 -18.76
C LYS A 300 -11.90 -22.82 -18.19
N GLU A 301 -13.07 -23.18 -17.69
CA GLU A 301 -13.40 -24.54 -17.24
C GLU A 301 -13.01 -25.56 -18.31
N GLY A 302 -12.18 -26.56 -17.95
CA GLY A 302 -11.74 -27.62 -18.88
C GLY A 302 -10.23 -27.89 -18.92
N LEU A 303 -9.39 -26.95 -18.51
CA LEU A 303 -7.97 -27.25 -18.30
C LEU A 303 -7.73 -27.73 -16.85
N VAL A 304 -6.73 -28.60 -16.66
CA VAL A 304 -6.40 -29.30 -15.41
C VAL A 304 -6.66 -28.42 -14.17
N LYS A 305 -7.51 -28.86 -13.24
CA LYS A 305 -7.76 -28.19 -11.95
C LYS A 305 -6.45 -28.16 -11.16
N THR A 306 -5.91 -26.98 -10.95
CA THR A 306 -4.72 -26.80 -10.13
C THR A 306 -5.10 -27.03 -8.65
N PRO A 307 -4.41 -27.91 -7.91
CA PRO A 307 -4.66 -28.12 -6.48
C PRO A 307 -4.60 -26.82 -5.68
N GLU A 308 -5.44 -26.69 -4.65
CA GLU A 308 -5.51 -25.48 -3.83
C GLU A 308 -4.17 -25.14 -3.15
N GLU A 309 -3.46 -26.18 -2.70
CA GLU A 309 -2.14 -26.00 -2.08
C GLU A 309 -1.12 -25.39 -3.03
N LEU A 310 -1.12 -25.86 -4.29
CA LEU A 310 -0.23 -25.31 -5.31
C LEU A 310 -0.61 -23.87 -5.67
N ARG A 311 -1.92 -23.58 -5.79
CA ARG A 311 -2.39 -22.20 -6.02
C ARG A 311 -1.95 -21.28 -4.89
N ARG A 312 -2.13 -21.71 -3.63
CA ARG A 312 -1.72 -20.96 -2.45
C ARG A 312 -0.23 -20.65 -2.46
N LEU A 313 0.61 -21.66 -2.76
CA LEU A 313 2.05 -21.46 -2.88
C LEU A 313 2.41 -20.47 -3.98
N ILE A 314 1.80 -20.61 -5.17
CA ILE A 314 2.04 -19.71 -6.30
C ILE A 314 1.60 -18.29 -5.96
N TYR A 315 0.42 -18.09 -5.35
CA TYR A 315 -0.07 -16.77 -4.95
C TYR A 315 0.85 -16.10 -3.93
N PHE A 316 1.40 -16.86 -2.99
CA PHE A 316 2.37 -16.35 -2.04
C PHE A 316 3.66 -15.89 -2.74
N MET A 317 4.22 -16.74 -3.61
CA MET A 317 5.44 -16.41 -4.36
C MET A 317 5.23 -15.20 -5.29
N VAL A 318 4.12 -15.18 -6.00
CA VAL A 318 3.73 -14.04 -6.86
C VAL A 318 3.60 -12.75 -6.04
N GLY A 319 2.94 -12.81 -4.90
CA GLY A 319 2.83 -11.65 -4.01
C GLY A 319 4.19 -11.10 -3.60
N VAL A 320 5.13 -11.97 -3.21
CA VAL A 320 6.51 -11.57 -2.84
C VAL A 320 7.25 -10.98 -4.04
N LEU A 321 7.20 -11.63 -5.20
CA LEU A 321 7.89 -11.15 -6.41
C LEU A 321 7.38 -9.78 -6.85
N ILE A 322 6.08 -9.55 -6.78
CA ILE A 322 5.48 -8.25 -7.09
C ILE A 322 5.96 -7.18 -6.10
N GLN A 323 6.05 -7.46 -4.79
CA GLN A 323 6.57 -6.49 -3.83
C GLN A 323 8.01 -6.07 -4.16
N ILE A 324 8.85 -7.05 -4.53
CA ILE A 324 10.23 -6.77 -4.97
C ILE A 324 10.23 -5.94 -6.27
N GLY A 325 9.40 -6.30 -7.23
CA GLY A 325 9.28 -5.58 -8.51
C GLY A 325 8.84 -4.13 -8.32
N ILE A 326 7.79 -3.89 -7.56
CA ILE A 326 7.27 -2.53 -7.31
C ILE A 326 8.26 -1.69 -6.48
N PHE A 327 8.95 -2.29 -5.50
CA PHE A 327 10.04 -1.57 -4.82
C PHE A 327 11.15 -1.20 -5.81
N SER A 328 11.49 -2.11 -6.72
CA SER A 328 12.47 -1.83 -7.78
C SER A 328 12.01 -0.73 -8.73
N THR A 329 10.72 -0.64 -9.05
CA THR A 329 10.14 0.48 -9.81
C THR A 329 10.40 1.82 -9.09
N ARG A 330 10.15 1.88 -7.77
CA ARG A 330 10.41 3.10 -6.99
C ARG A 330 11.90 3.45 -6.96
N TRP A 331 12.75 2.45 -6.80
CA TRP A 331 14.19 2.61 -6.90
C TRP A 331 14.61 3.16 -8.26
N ASN A 332 14.12 2.58 -9.36
CA ASN A 332 14.45 3.01 -10.71
C ASN A 332 13.98 4.43 -11.01
N VAL A 333 12.82 4.84 -10.48
CA VAL A 333 12.34 6.23 -10.62
C VAL A 333 13.22 7.16 -9.79
N VAL A 334 13.39 6.91 -8.49
CA VAL A 334 14.06 7.87 -7.59
C VAL A 334 15.57 7.88 -7.82
N ILE A 335 16.22 6.72 -7.69
CA ILE A 335 17.67 6.62 -7.82
C ILE A 335 18.07 6.62 -9.29
N GLY A 336 17.43 5.78 -10.12
CA GLY A 336 17.69 5.71 -11.56
C GLY A 336 17.60 7.07 -12.23
N GLY A 337 16.57 7.87 -11.90
CA GLY A 337 16.40 9.22 -12.43
C GLY A 337 17.47 10.24 -12.04
N GLN A 338 18.36 9.90 -11.11
CA GLN A 338 19.48 10.76 -10.71
C GLN A 338 20.85 10.24 -11.18
N LEU A 339 20.89 9.06 -11.84
CA LEU A 339 22.16 8.42 -12.21
C LEU A 339 22.84 9.03 -13.44
N PHE A 340 22.26 9.99 -14.11
CA PHE A 340 22.88 10.69 -15.22
C PHE A 340 23.17 12.14 -14.88
N SER A 341 24.23 12.67 -15.46
CA SER A 341 24.63 14.07 -15.28
C SER A 341 23.60 15.00 -15.93
N LYS A 342 23.39 16.18 -15.34
CA LYS A 342 22.55 17.25 -15.92
C LYS A 342 23.04 17.72 -17.29
N SER A 343 24.30 17.49 -17.60
CA SER A 343 24.85 17.72 -18.95
C SER A 343 24.43 16.65 -19.98
N LEU A 344 23.76 15.57 -19.54
CA LEU A 344 23.39 14.40 -20.34
C LEU A 344 24.58 13.69 -21.03
N ARG A 345 25.80 13.88 -20.52
CA ARG A 345 27.04 13.35 -21.12
C ARG A 345 27.78 12.35 -20.22
N GLY A 346 27.29 12.06 -19.04
CA GLY A 346 27.96 11.15 -18.11
C GLY A 346 26.97 10.49 -17.15
N LEU A 347 27.45 9.44 -16.48
CA LEU A 347 26.69 8.71 -15.45
C LEU A 347 27.35 8.89 -14.09
N THR A 348 26.52 9.19 -13.09
CA THR A 348 26.88 9.22 -11.68
C THR A 348 26.76 7.82 -11.04
N VAL A 349 27.14 7.68 -9.78
CA VAL A 349 27.05 6.42 -9.03
C VAL A 349 26.37 6.69 -7.71
N TYR A 350 25.35 5.92 -7.38
CA TYR A 350 24.80 5.88 -6.03
C TYR A 350 25.48 4.79 -5.22
N LYS A 351 26.03 5.17 -4.07
CA LYS A 351 26.60 4.23 -3.09
C LYS A 351 25.60 4.08 -1.95
N VAL A 352 25.11 2.85 -1.78
CA VAL A 352 24.22 2.53 -0.67
C VAL A 352 25.05 2.39 0.59
N GLU A 353 24.72 3.14 1.62
CA GLU A 353 25.32 3.05 2.93
C GLU A 353 24.62 1.98 3.78
N LEU A 354 25.39 1.24 4.57
CA LEU A 354 24.80 0.24 5.49
C LEU A 354 24.24 0.92 6.74
N LEU A 355 25.02 1.83 7.30
CA LEU A 355 24.73 2.57 8.53
C LEU A 355 24.43 4.03 8.21
N GLY A 356 23.80 4.74 9.15
CA GLY A 356 23.43 6.15 8.98
C GLY A 356 21.93 6.35 8.83
N LEU A 357 21.50 7.61 8.85
CA LEU A 357 20.08 7.95 8.75
C LEU A 357 19.46 7.56 7.40
N ASP A 358 20.22 7.64 6.31
CA ASP A 358 19.78 7.26 4.95
C ASP A 358 20.29 5.86 4.54
N GLY A 359 20.69 5.05 5.53
CA GLY A 359 21.27 3.72 5.32
C GLY A 359 20.24 2.58 5.21
N ILE A 360 20.74 1.40 4.81
CA ILE A 360 19.92 0.18 4.67
C ILE A 360 19.22 -0.19 5.97
N LEU A 361 19.91 -0.09 7.13
CA LEU A 361 19.31 -0.49 8.40
C LEU A 361 18.15 0.41 8.80
N THR A 362 18.25 1.71 8.57
CA THR A 362 17.16 2.66 8.80
C THR A 362 15.98 2.36 7.87
N ALA A 363 16.25 2.13 6.59
CA ALA A 363 15.23 1.76 5.62
C ALA A 363 14.51 0.45 6.00
N ALA A 364 15.28 -0.58 6.42
CA ALA A 364 14.73 -1.85 6.88
C ALA A 364 13.88 -1.69 8.14
N ALA A 365 14.31 -0.90 9.11
CA ALA A 365 13.55 -0.63 10.32
C ALA A 365 12.21 0.07 9.99
N ILE A 366 12.23 1.07 9.10
CA ILE A 366 11.02 1.78 8.65
C ILE A 366 10.09 0.85 7.87
N LEU A 367 10.61 -0.04 7.01
CA LEU A 367 9.81 -1.02 6.26
C LEU A 367 9.19 -2.10 7.16
N LEU A 368 9.82 -2.44 8.27
CA LEU A 368 9.29 -3.41 9.24
C LEU A 368 8.27 -2.78 10.21
N LEU A 369 8.38 -1.49 10.48
CA LEU A 369 7.53 -0.80 11.45
C LEU A 369 6.02 -0.92 11.17
N PRO A 370 5.51 -0.82 9.93
CA PRO A 370 4.09 -1.00 9.64
C PRO A 370 3.55 -2.36 10.09
N PHE A 371 4.35 -3.42 10.04
CA PHE A 371 3.93 -4.75 10.52
C PHE A 371 3.78 -4.79 12.04
N VAL A 372 4.66 -4.09 12.77
CA VAL A 372 4.55 -3.95 14.23
C VAL A 372 3.30 -3.15 14.60
N ILE A 373 3.06 -2.04 13.90
CA ILE A 373 1.85 -1.21 14.08
C ILE A 373 0.60 -2.03 13.75
N LEU A 374 0.60 -2.75 12.62
CA LEU A 374 -0.52 -3.61 12.23
C LEU A 374 -0.80 -4.70 13.28
N TYR A 375 0.25 -5.33 13.81
CA TYR A 375 0.09 -6.32 14.88
C TYR A 375 -0.58 -5.70 16.12
N ALA A 376 -0.15 -4.51 16.54
CA ALA A 376 -0.77 -3.79 17.66
C ALA A 376 -2.24 -3.42 17.35
N LEU A 377 -2.52 -2.95 16.13
CA LEU A 377 -3.88 -2.63 15.69
C LEU A 377 -4.78 -3.88 15.67
N ILE A 378 -4.30 -5.01 15.17
CA ILE A 378 -5.06 -6.29 15.18
C ILE A 378 -5.35 -6.76 16.61
N LYS A 379 -4.45 -6.55 17.55
CA LYS A 379 -4.71 -6.86 18.97
C LYS A 379 -5.77 -5.95 19.59
N LEU A 380 -5.77 -4.69 19.22
CA LEU A 380 -6.74 -3.70 19.69
C LEU A 380 -8.11 -3.87 19.00
N LEU A 381 -8.10 -4.03 17.68
CA LEU A 381 -9.26 -4.10 16.79
C LEU A 381 -9.19 -5.37 15.93
N PRO A 382 -9.57 -6.54 16.44
CA PRO A 382 -9.54 -7.78 15.66
C PRO A 382 -10.39 -7.66 14.37
N PRO A 383 -9.82 -7.92 13.19
CA PRO A 383 -10.54 -7.75 11.91
C PRO A 383 -11.43 -8.94 11.54
N TRP A 384 -11.57 -9.93 12.42
CA TRP A 384 -12.25 -11.19 12.14
C TRP A 384 -13.67 -11.22 12.70
N PRO A 385 -14.67 -11.72 11.96
CA PRO A 385 -16.05 -11.84 12.45
C PRO A 385 -16.21 -12.82 13.63
N GLU A 386 -15.28 -13.74 13.82
CA GLU A 386 -15.28 -14.70 14.93
C GLU A 386 -15.03 -14.06 16.30
N ALA A 387 -14.48 -12.86 16.34
CA ALA A 387 -14.37 -12.09 17.58
C ALA A 387 -15.75 -11.66 18.13
N GLU A 388 -16.76 -11.63 17.26
CA GLU A 388 -18.17 -11.38 17.63
C GLU A 388 -18.84 -12.60 18.28
N ALA A 389 -18.47 -13.83 17.87
CA ALA A 389 -19.08 -15.07 18.33
C ALA A 389 -18.51 -15.60 19.66
N ALA A 390 -17.36 -15.10 20.11
CA ALA A 390 -16.69 -15.54 21.34
C ALA A 390 -17.23 -14.87 22.63
N MET A 391 -18.28 -14.07 22.54
CA MET A 391 -18.91 -13.47 23.72
C MET A 391 -19.96 -14.39 24.30
N PRO A 392 -19.99 -14.58 25.66
CA PRO A 392 -21.08 -15.29 26.29
C PRO A 392 -22.41 -14.60 25.92
N ALA A 393 -23.39 -15.37 25.52
CA ALA A 393 -24.76 -14.89 25.42
C ALA A 393 -25.25 -14.45 26.80
N GLU A 394 -25.03 -13.21 27.18
CA GLU A 394 -25.69 -12.61 28.34
C GLU A 394 -27.16 -12.46 27.98
N GLY A 395 -27.99 -13.30 28.56
CA GLY A 395 -29.44 -13.16 28.48
C GLY A 395 -30.24 -14.44 28.25
N ALA A 396 -29.66 -15.62 28.43
CA ALA A 396 -30.52 -16.76 28.72
C ALA A 396 -31.04 -16.60 30.15
N GLU A 397 -32.14 -15.85 30.30
CA GLU A 397 -32.93 -15.84 31.50
C GLU A 397 -33.25 -17.29 31.91
N ALA A 398 -32.79 -17.66 33.10
CA ALA A 398 -33.21 -18.90 33.74
C ALA A 398 -34.73 -18.91 33.80
N GLN A 399 -35.39 -19.66 32.93
CA GLN A 399 -36.78 -20.01 33.16
C GLN A 399 -36.85 -20.82 34.44
N PRO A 400 -37.62 -20.39 35.42
CA PRO A 400 -37.83 -21.20 36.64
C PRO A 400 -38.57 -22.47 36.26
N MET A 401 -37.93 -23.61 36.56
CA MET A 401 -38.62 -24.90 36.49
C MET A 401 -39.88 -24.84 37.33
N ALA A 402 -41.02 -24.78 36.68
CA ALA A 402 -42.31 -25.01 37.30
C ALA A 402 -42.31 -26.45 37.86
N GLN A 403 -42.34 -26.57 39.15
CA GLN A 403 -42.58 -27.79 39.84
C GLN A 403 -43.98 -28.27 39.46
N ALA A 404 -44.05 -29.42 38.81
CA ALA A 404 -45.29 -30.17 38.68
C ALA A 404 -45.45 -31.04 39.92
N SER A 405 -46.45 -30.72 40.70
CA SER A 405 -47.03 -31.56 41.75
C SER A 405 -47.95 -32.63 41.13
#